data_240fb0ef443a1731003248c43750a414
#
_entry.id   240fb0ef443a1731003248c43750a414
#
_cell.length_a   1.000
_cell.length_b   1.000
_cell.length_c   1.000
_cell.angle_alpha   90.00
_cell.angle_beta   90.00
_cell.angle_gamma   90.00
#
_symmetry.space_group_name_H-M   'P 1'
#
loop_
_entity.id
_entity.type
_entity.pdbx_description
1 polymer ?
#
loop_
_entity_poly.entity_id
_entity_poly.type
_entity_poly.pdbx_seq_one_letter_code
_entity_poly.pdbx_strand_id
1 'polypeptide(L)'
;MPEQESPTEQARTAPEPVPKPQPLPLPQPVHDTGGDSVLRAPYAALTWGIVLSVGLVAFESMGVATVLPEIAGKLGGLGAYGWGLSALMLANLIGTVAAGRAADLRGPARPLAIGLTVFAVGCVVAGSAPNWPAFLAGRFLQGLGVGAVMALAYMVISLAYPQELRARMFALVSGAWTIPSLVGPTVAAVIADQISWRGVFVLLLPLIAAAAALVLPRLRHLGGAGAPRLNDGRWWATPVARSVLLAAGTGVLLAGLQLHEPALLIPLALLGAAAGIYALRSVTPPGTLTARPGVPTGVVLRFLLCGAYFGSEAFLPLGLVRLRDLSATEAGIGLSAGAITWVLGAAWQGRADVRWAGRSRAVPIAAGFAVLLAGIAVMALGILVDTLPALTAVAGWAIGGAGMGVAFNAATTDAMEQAPADRQGEASGAMQLAQTLAVAVLSGLGGAAVSLADVHGASTSGALTATFALTGALAATGVVAARRIRPKVS
;
A
#
# COMPACT_ATOMS: atom_id res chain seq x y z
N MET A 1 -24.46 1.27 89.09
CA MET A 1 -24.46 0.43 87.92
C MET A 1 -24.81 1.30 86.75
N PRO A 2 -23.85 1.63 85.90
CA PRO A 2 -24.14 2.31 84.61
C PRO A 2 -23.90 1.35 83.44
N GLU A 3 -24.81 1.45 82.52
CA GLU A 3 -24.82 0.79 81.20
C GLU A 3 -23.65 1.22 80.32
N GLN A 4 -23.08 0.21 79.60
CA GLN A 4 -22.05 0.42 78.59
C GLN A 4 -22.73 0.70 77.25
N GLU A 5 -22.51 1.87 76.75
CA GLU A 5 -22.82 2.22 75.34
C GLU A 5 -21.82 1.58 74.38
N SER A 6 -22.36 0.88 73.35
CA SER A 6 -21.60 0.35 72.21
C SER A 6 -21.20 1.47 71.22
N PRO A 7 -20.02 1.40 70.61
CA PRO A 7 -19.64 2.39 69.58
C PRO A 7 -20.36 2.10 68.25
N THR A 8 -21.00 3.11 67.72
CA THR A 8 -21.66 3.18 66.42
C THR A 8 -20.64 2.95 65.30
N GLU A 9 -20.91 1.90 64.54
CA GLU A 9 -20.22 1.53 63.30
C GLU A 9 -20.49 2.62 62.25
N GLN A 10 -19.46 3.43 61.93
CA GLN A 10 -19.49 4.40 60.84
C GLN A 10 -19.55 3.66 59.51
N ALA A 11 -20.74 3.62 58.89
CA ALA A 11 -20.92 3.13 57.52
C ALA A 11 -20.02 3.91 56.56
N ARG A 12 -19.00 3.22 56.02
CA ARG A 12 -18.20 3.69 54.89
C ARG A 12 -19.14 3.80 53.66
N THR A 13 -19.55 5.00 53.32
CA THR A 13 -20.21 5.29 52.05
C THR A 13 -19.23 4.96 50.89
N ALA A 14 -19.64 4.01 50.06
CA ALA A 14 -18.91 3.71 48.81
C ALA A 14 -18.83 4.97 47.95
N PRO A 15 -17.69 5.19 47.26
CA PRO A 15 -17.54 6.35 46.39
C PRO A 15 -18.58 6.27 45.23
N GLU A 16 -19.29 7.37 45.01
CA GLU A 16 -20.21 7.51 43.88
C GLU A 16 -19.50 7.18 42.57
N PRO A 17 -20.16 6.42 41.66
CA PRO A 17 -19.59 6.10 40.36
C PRO A 17 -19.37 7.39 39.56
N VAL A 18 -18.13 7.64 39.16
CA VAL A 18 -17.75 8.75 38.27
C VAL A 18 -18.65 8.72 37.04
N PRO A 19 -19.38 9.81 36.72
CA PRO A 19 -20.26 9.83 35.57
C PRO A 19 -19.43 9.60 34.31
N LYS A 20 -19.82 8.58 33.52
CA LYS A 20 -19.21 8.32 32.21
C LYS A 20 -19.31 9.59 31.37
N PRO A 21 -18.22 10.03 30.70
CA PRO A 21 -18.30 11.19 29.84
C PRO A 21 -19.37 10.93 28.77
N GLN A 22 -20.40 11.76 28.78
CA GLN A 22 -21.42 11.74 27.74
C GLN A 22 -20.73 12.04 26.39
N PRO A 23 -20.98 11.24 25.35
CA PRO A 23 -20.50 11.58 24.02
C PRO A 23 -21.09 12.95 23.65
N LEU A 24 -20.23 13.89 23.24
CA LEU A 24 -20.65 15.18 22.69
C LEU A 24 -21.74 14.91 21.64
N PRO A 25 -22.84 15.65 21.67
CA PRO A 25 -23.88 15.51 20.66
C PRO A 25 -23.25 15.79 19.30
N LEU A 26 -23.18 14.74 18.46
CA LEU A 26 -22.86 14.90 17.07
C LEU A 26 -23.84 15.90 16.47
N PRO A 27 -23.40 16.83 15.60
CA PRO A 27 -24.32 17.70 14.90
C PRO A 27 -25.40 16.81 14.26
N GLN A 28 -26.66 17.06 14.63
CA GLN A 28 -27.77 16.26 14.14
C GLN A 28 -27.76 16.31 12.60
N PRO A 29 -27.90 15.16 11.93
CA PRO A 29 -28.00 15.16 10.48
C PRO A 29 -29.25 15.96 10.11
N VAL A 30 -29.05 16.94 9.24
CA VAL A 30 -30.16 17.63 8.57
C VAL A 30 -30.91 16.54 7.79
N HIS A 31 -32.08 16.14 8.27
CA HIS A 31 -32.98 15.25 7.56
C HIS A 31 -33.50 15.98 6.31
N ASP A 32 -32.78 15.79 5.20
CA ASP A 32 -33.32 16.12 3.89
C ASP A 32 -33.64 14.81 3.16
N THR A 33 -34.93 14.55 2.98
CA THR A 33 -35.51 13.33 2.41
C THR A 33 -35.45 13.30 0.89
N GLY A 34 -34.40 13.83 0.30
CA GLY A 34 -34.15 13.80 -1.15
C GLY A 34 -32.82 13.12 -1.45
N GLY A 35 -32.85 11.90 -1.93
CA GLY A 35 -31.78 11.07 -2.51
C GLY A 35 -30.34 11.52 -2.25
N ASP A 36 -29.81 11.27 -1.06
CA ASP A 36 -28.46 11.66 -0.66
C ASP A 36 -27.40 11.01 -1.56
N SER A 37 -26.89 11.78 -2.50
CA SER A 37 -25.81 11.38 -3.38
C SER A 37 -24.50 11.99 -2.90
N VAL A 38 -23.47 11.16 -2.72
CA VAL A 38 -22.10 11.62 -2.39
C VAL A 38 -21.52 12.60 -3.43
N LEU A 39 -22.13 12.65 -4.64
CA LEU A 39 -21.74 13.54 -5.75
C LEU A 39 -22.49 14.86 -5.79
N ARG A 40 -23.41 15.12 -4.84
CA ARG A 40 -24.16 16.38 -4.72
C ARG A 40 -23.76 17.16 -3.46
N ALA A 41 -24.17 18.42 -3.38
CA ALA A 41 -24.00 19.21 -2.16
C ALA A 41 -24.68 18.53 -0.97
N PRO A 42 -24.08 18.56 0.24
CA PRO A 42 -22.85 19.30 0.60
C PRO A 42 -21.54 18.51 0.37
N TYR A 43 -21.60 17.23 -0.05
CA TYR A 43 -20.46 16.32 -0.08
C TYR A 43 -19.60 16.39 -1.35
N ALA A 44 -20.13 16.88 -2.47
CA ALA A 44 -19.51 16.80 -3.80
C ALA A 44 -18.03 17.24 -3.83
N ALA A 45 -17.70 18.40 -3.26
CA ALA A 45 -16.33 18.91 -3.28
C ALA A 45 -15.37 18.03 -2.47
N LEU A 46 -15.81 17.53 -1.29
CA LEU A 46 -15.03 16.62 -0.47
C LEU A 46 -14.84 15.26 -1.17
N THR A 47 -15.92 14.75 -1.78
CA THR A 47 -15.88 13.50 -2.56
C THR A 47 -14.87 13.57 -3.70
N TRP A 48 -14.98 14.59 -4.56
CA TRP A 48 -14.05 14.77 -5.68
C TRP A 48 -12.63 15.02 -5.21
N GLY A 49 -12.43 15.76 -4.13
CA GLY A 49 -11.12 15.98 -3.55
C GLY A 49 -10.46 14.71 -3.01
N ILE A 50 -11.23 13.83 -2.33
CA ILE A 50 -10.72 12.53 -1.86
C ILE A 50 -10.41 11.61 -3.06
N VAL A 51 -11.34 11.51 -4.02
CA VAL A 51 -11.17 10.70 -5.23
C VAL A 51 -9.93 11.15 -6.02
N LEU A 52 -9.77 12.47 -6.19
CA LEU A 52 -8.60 13.03 -6.86
C LEU A 52 -7.31 12.74 -6.07
N SER A 53 -7.31 12.90 -4.74
CA SER A 53 -6.14 12.60 -3.91
C SER A 53 -5.69 11.15 -4.03
N VAL A 54 -6.63 10.20 -4.01
CA VAL A 54 -6.33 8.78 -4.17
C VAL A 54 -5.92 8.46 -5.61
N GLY A 55 -6.58 9.05 -6.60
CA GLY A 55 -6.24 8.89 -8.01
C GLY A 55 -4.83 9.41 -8.34
N LEU A 56 -4.39 10.50 -7.68
CA LEU A 56 -3.01 11.01 -7.78
C LEU A 56 -1.97 10.02 -7.26
N VAL A 57 -2.25 9.38 -6.12
CA VAL A 57 -1.38 8.34 -5.58
C VAL A 57 -1.31 7.14 -6.52
N ALA A 58 -2.43 6.74 -7.10
CA ALA A 58 -2.49 5.65 -8.07
C ALA A 58 -1.70 6.00 -9.36
N PHE A 59 -1.88 7.21 -9.91
CA PHE A 59 -1.15 7.66 -11.08
C PHE A 59 0.37 7.74 -10.81
N GLU A 60 0.76 8.29 -9.68
CA GLU A 60 2.16 8.36 -9.26
C GLU A 60 2.80 6.97 -9.19
N SER A 61 2.12 6.02 -8.55
CA SER A 61 2.62 4.66 -8.38
C SER A 61 2.83 3.95 -9.71
N MET A 62 1.84 3.99 -10.60
CA MET A 62 1.87 3.28 -11.88
C MET A 62 2.69 4.03 -12.95
N GLY A 63 2.51 5.36 -13.02
CA GLY A 63 3.19 6.19 -14.01
C GLY A 63 4.70 6.24 -13.82
N VAL A 64 5.17 6.41 -12.57
CA VAL A 64 6.61 6.44 -12.31
C VAL A 64 7.24 5.06 -12.51
N ALA A 65 6.57 3.97 -12.15
CA ALA A 65 7.07 2.62 -12.41
C ALA A 65 7.33 2.39 -13.91
N THR A 66 6.49 2.94 -14.79
CA THR A 66 6.63 2.83 -16.25
C THR A 66 7.87 3.55 -16.76
N VAL A 67 8.13 4.78 -16.29
CA VAL A 67 9.24 5.61 -16.78
C VAL A 67 10.54 5.44 -15.97
N LEU A 68 10.52 4.64 -14.92
CA LEU A 68 11.66 4.40 -14.02
C LEU A 68 12.91 3.86 -14.74
N PRO A 69 12.81 2.96 -15.76
CA PRO A 69 13.98 2.51 -16.51
C PRO A 69 14.71 3.64 -17.22
N GLU A 70 13.97 4.59 -17.81
CA GLU A 70 14.53 5.77 -18.47
C GLU A 70 15.20 6.70 -17.46
N ILE A 71 14.54 6.96 -16.32
CA ILE A 71 15.09 7.80 -15.23
C ILE A 71 16.39 7.21 -14.72
N ALA A 72 16.38 5.90 -14.43
CA ALA A 72 17.56 5.20 -13.92
C ALA A 72 18.72 5.22 -14.93
N GLY A 73 18.42 5.06 -16.22
CA GLY A 73 19.43 5.15 -17.27
C GLY A 73 20.05 6.55 -17.36
N LYS A 74 19.23 7.61 -17.32
CA LYS A 74 19.69 9.01 -17.42
C LYS A 74 20.40 9.54 -16.17
N LEU A 75 20.04 9.04 -14.97
CA LEU A 75 20.61 9.50 -13.70
C LEU A 75 21.69 8.56 -13.12
N GLY A 76 22.11 7.52 -13.88
CA GLY A 76 23.10 6.56 -13.42
C GLY A 76 22.61 5.65 -12.27
N GLY A 77 21.31 5.36 -12.24
CA GLY A 77 20.65 4.66 -11.14
C GLY A 77 20.43 3.16 -11.35
N LEU A 78 20.91 2.56 -12.45
CA LEU A 78 20.63 1.16 -12.75
C LEU A 78 21.13 0.19 -11.67
N GLY A 79 22.32 0.43 -11.11
CA GLY A 79 22.87 -0.35 -10.00
C GLY A 79 22.09 -0.22 -8.69
N ALA A 80 21.15 0.72 -8.59
CA ALA A 80 20.28 0.92 -7.44
C ALA A 80 18.79 1.05 -7.85
N TYR A 81 18.42 0.42 -8.98
CA TYR A 81 17.09 0.53 -9.60
C TYR A 81 15.93 0.30 -8.64
N GLY A 82 16.01 -0.77 -7.85
CA GLY A 82 14.95 -1.13 -6.90
C GLY A 82 14.69 -0.07 -5.83
N TRP A 83 15.68 0.77 -5.51
CA TRP A 83 15.50 1.89 -4.58
C TRP A 83 14.54 2.95 -5.11
N GLY A 84 14.38 3.08 -6.41
CA GLY A 84 13.38 3.98 -7.00
C GLY A 84 11.95 3.72 -6.53
N LEU A 85 11.63 2.46 -6.22
CA LEU A 85 10.33 2.05 -5.67
C LEU A 85 10.39 1.83 -4.16
N SER A 86 11.42 1.15 -3.66
CA SER A 86 11.56 0.81 -2.24
C SER A 86 11.62 2.04 -1.35
N ALA A 87 12.33 3.10 -1.73
CA ALA A 87 12.44 4.32 -0.94
C ALA A 87 11.07 4.96 -0.69
N LEU A 88 10.22 5.03 -1.72
CA LEU A 88 8.86 5.52 -1.58
C LEU A 88 8.03 4.63 -0.65
N MET A 89 8.09 3.32 -0.82
CA MET A 89 7.27 2.38 -0.04
C MET A 89 7.69 2.35 1.44
N LEU A 90 8.98 2.40 1.74
CA LEU A 90 9.48 2.48 3.12
C LEU A 90 9.06 3.78 3.79
N ALA A 91 9.13 4.90 3.08
CA ALA A 91 8.66 6.18 3.58
C ALA A 91 7.13 6.22 3.75
N ASN A 92 6.37 5.56 2.86
CA ASN A 92 4.92 5.41 2.95
C ASN A 92 4.51 4.73 4.27
N LEU A 93 5.22 3.68 4.72
CA LEU A 93 4.96 3.06 6.03
C LEU A 93 5.02 4.09 7.18
N ILE A 94 6.04 4.93 7.18
CA ILE A 94 6.23 5.97 8.20
C ILE A 94 5.13 7.02 8.10
N GLY A 95 4.87 7.52 6.88
CA GLY A 95 3.87 8.56 6.60
C GLY A 95 2.47 8.15 7.03
N THR A 96 2.07 6.91 6.72
CA THR A 96 0.77 6.32 7.09
C THR A 96 0.55 6.35 8.61
N VAL A 97 1.51 5.84 9.37
CA VAL A 97 1.40 5.75 10.83
C VAL A 97 1.49 7.13 11.50
N ALA A 98 2.42 7.97 11.03
CA ALA A 98 2.62 9.31 11.57
C ALA A 98 1.39 10.21 11.35
N ALA A 99 0.82 10.19 10.14
CA ALA A 99 -0.34 10.99 9.80
C ALA A 99 -1.61 10.50 10.51
N GLY A 100 -1.84 9.18 10.57
CA GLY A 100 -2.95 8.61 11.31
C GLY A 100 -2.94 9.05 12.77
N ARG A 101 -1.80 8.87 13.47
CA ARG A 101 -1.67 9.30 14.87
C ARG A 101 -1.81 10.81 15.04
N ALA A 102 -1.26 11.62 14.15
CA ALA A 102 -1.41 13.08 14.22
C ALA A 102 -2.89 13.50 14.03
N ALA A 103 -3.63 12.79 13.19
CA ALA A 103 -5.03 13.06 12.97
C ALA A 103 -5.93 12.64 14.13
N ASP A 104 -5.62 11.53 14.81
CA ASP A 104 -6.28 11.10 16.03
C ASP A 104 -6.17 12.18 17.14
N LEU A 105 -5.03 12.84 17.22
CA LEU A 105 -4.74 13.85 18.24
C LEU A 105 -5.29 15.26 17.90
N ARG A 106 -5.25 15.66 16.62
CA ARG A 106 -5.45 17.06 16.20
C ARG A 106 -6.47 17.25 15.10
N GLY A 107 -7.14 16.16 14.68
CA GLY A 107 -8.01 16.14 13.51
C GLY A 107 -7.26 15.99 12.18
N PRO A 108 -7.98 15.60 11.10
CA PRO A 108 -7.37 15.20 9.84
C PRO A 108 -6.85 16.37 8.98
N ALA A 109 -7.34 17.60 9.17
CA ALA A 109 -7.07 18.74 8.28
C ALA A 109 -5.58 19.10 8.19
N ARG A 110 -4.92 19.29 9.34
CA ARG A 110 -3.49 19.67 9.38
C ARG A 110 -2.57 18.54 8.89
N PRO A 111 -2.69 17.27 9.35
CA PRO A 111 -1.87 16.19 8.85
C PRO A 111 -2.05 15.96 7.34
N LEU A 112 -3.26 16.11 6.80
CA LEU A 112 -3.49 15.99 5.36
C LEU A 112 -2.85 17.15 4.57
N ALA A 113 -2.95 18.39 5.07
CA ALA A 113 -2.28 19.52 4.46
C ALA A 113 -0.75 19.33 4.41
N ILE A 114 -0.15 18.87 5.51
CA ILE A 114 1.28 18.54 5.57
C ILE A 114 1.59 17.41 4.59
N GLY A 115 0.81 16.34 4.56
CA GLY A 115 0.99 15.20 3.66
C GLY A 115 0.99 15.61 2.19
N LEU A 116 -0.01 16.39 1.75
CA LEU A 116 -0.10 16.91 0.37
C LEU A 116 1.07 17.85 0.05
N THR A 117 1.50 18.69 1.00
CA THR A 117 2.66 19.59 0.81
C THR A 117 3.95 18.79 0.67
N VAL A 118 4.18 17.80 1.54
CA VAL A 118 5.36 16.92 1.47
C VAL A 118 5.36 16.11 0.16
N PHE A 119 4.19 15.64 -0.28
CA PHE A 119 4.04 14.96 -1.57
C PHE A 119 4.42 15.90 -2.74
N ALA A 120 3.91 17.13 -2.75
CA ALA A 120 4.26 18.13 -3.78
C ALA A 120 5.77 18.47 -3.79
N VAL A 121 6.36 18.69 -2.59
CA VAL A 121 7.81 18.94 -2.47
C VAL A 121 8.59 17.74 -2.98
N GLY A 122 8.16 16.51 -2.66
CA GLY A 122 8.75 15.29 -3.19
C GLY A 122 8.71 15.21 -4.72
N CYS A 123 7.59 15.62 -5.34
CA CYS A 123 7.47 15.71 -6.80
C CYS A 123 8.44 16.74 -7.39
N VAL A 124 8.59 17.91 -6.76
CA VAL A 124 9.55 18.95 -7.21
C VAL A 124 10.98 18.41 -7.12
N VAL A 125 11.36 17.81 -5.98
CA VAL A 125 12.72 17.28 -5.77
C VAL A 125 13.02 16.14 -6.75
N ALA A 126 12.10 15.18 -6.94
CA ALA A 126 12.28 14.08 -7.88
C ALA A 126 12.34 14.58 -9.34
N GLY A 127 11.41 15.47 -9.72
CA GLY A 127 11.34 16.01 -11.09
C GLY A 127 12.52 16.92 -11.47
N SER A 128 13.14 17.59 -10.49
CA SER A 128 14.33 18.44 -10.71
C SER A 128 15.66 17.71 -10.44
N ALA A 129 15.63 16.43 -10.09
CA ALA A 129 16.81 15.69 -9.66
C ALA A 129 17.92 15.68 -10.72
N PRO A 130 19.17 16.09 -10.35
CA PRO A 130 20.33 16.05 -11.23
C PRO A 130 21.03 14.68 -11.23
N ASN A 131 20.80 13.84 -10.23
CA ASN A 131 21.43 12.54 -10.04
C ASN A 131 20.48 11.58 -9.28
N TRP A 132 20.85 10.31 -9.25
CA TRP A 132 20.03 9.26 -8.63
C TRP A 132 19.79 9.46 -7.12
N PRO A 133 20.77 9.83 -6.27
CA PRO A 133 20.52 10.10 -4.85
C PRO A 133 19.50 11.22 -4.60
N ALA A 134 19.56 12.31 -5.36
CA ALA A 134 18.57 13.39 -5.27
C ALA A 134 17.17 12.90 -5.68
N PHE A 135 17.08 12.08 -6.72
CA PHE A 135 15.83 11.43 -7.12
C PHE A 135 15.27 10.57 -6.00
N LEU A 136 16.10 9.73 -5.37
CA LEU A 136 15.68 8.88 -4.23
C LEU A 136 15.22 9.71 -3.02
N ALA A 137 15.85 10.84 -2.73
CA ALA A 137 15.38 11.76 -1.69
C ALA A 137 13.97 12.30 -2.02
N GLY A 138 13.72 12.66 -3.29
CA GLY A 138 12.38 13.02 -3.78
C GLY A 138 11.38 11.88 -3.62
N ARG A 139 11.75 10.65 -3.98
CA ARG A 139 10.92 9.43 -3.79
C ARG A 139 10.57 9.20 -2.33
N PHE A 140 11.53 9.38 -1.43
CA PHE A 140 11.30 9.27 0.01
C PHE A 140 10.29 10.32 0.51
N LEU A 141 10.43 11.57 0.11
CA LEU A 141 9.46 12.62 0.46
C LEU A 141 8.07 12.31 -0.11
N GLN A 142 8.00 11.89 -1.38
CA GLN A 142 6.73 11.45 -1.97
C GLN A 142 6.09 10.33 -1.15
N GLY A 143 6.87 9.33 -0.73
CA GLY A 143 6.38 8.23 0.09
C GLY A 143 5.75 8.68 1.41
N LEU A 144 6.40 9.61 2.15
CA LEU A 144 5.83 10.17 3.37
C LEU A 144 4.47 10.85 3.10
N GLY A 145 4.38 11.62 2.02
CA GLY A 145 3.15 12.30 1.61
C GLY A 145 2.05 11.34 1.18
N VAL A 146 2.39 10.37 0.34
CA VAL A 146 1.48 9.30 -0.13
C VAL A 146 0.88 8.53 1.04
N GLY A 147 1.72 8.11 2.00
CA GLY A 147 1.26 7.42 3.20
C GLY A 147 0.26 8.24 4.02
N ALA A 148 0.54 9.53 4.18
CA ALA A 148 -0.37 10.44 4.86
C ALA A 148 -1.71 10.59 4.12
N VAL A 149 -1.68 10.79 2.81
CA VAL A 149 -2.88 10.95 1.97
C VAL A 149 -3.76 9.71 2.05
N MET A 150 -3.17 8.52 1.90
CA MET A 150 -3.91 7.26 1.91
C MET A 150 -4.56 6.97 3.28
N ALA A 151 -3.80 7.11 4.37
CA ALA A 151 -4.33 6.91 5.72
C ALA A 151 -5.50 7.85 6.02
N LEU A 152 -5.35 9.12 5.65
CA LEU A 152 -6.33 10.14 5.97
C LEU A 152 -7.55 10.13 5.05
N ALA A 153 -7.42 9.65 3.81
CA ALA A 153 -8.57 9.47 2.92
C ALA A 153 -9.62 8.55 3.53
N TYR A 154 -9.22 7.39 4.06
CA TYR A 154 -10.11 6.44 4.73
C TYR A 154 -10.68 6.99 6.04
N MET A 155 -9.86 7.68 6.83
CA MET A 155 -10.30 8.32 8.08
C MET A 155 -11.35 9.41 7.82
N VAL A 156 -11.12 10.27 6.83
CA VAL A 156 -12.05 11.35 6.47
C VAL A 156 -13.41 10.79 6.02
N ILE A 157 -13.42 9.69 5.27
CA ILE A 157 -14.68 9.03 4.89
C ILE A 157 -15.45 8.60 6.13
N SER A 158 -14.78 8.03 7.12
CA SER A 158 -15.42 7.57 8.35
C SER A 158 -15.91 8.72 9.25
N LEU A 159 -15.28 9.89 9.19
CA LEU A 159 -15.62 11.06 10.02
C LEU A 159 -16.64 11.99 9.37
N ALA A 160 -16.55 12.20 8.04
CA ALA A 160 -17.32 13.23 7.35
C ALA A 160 -18.60 12.72 6.68
N TYR A 161 -18.74 11.40 6.49
CA TYR A 161 -19.90 10.84 5.80
C TYR A 161 -20.81 10.05 6.74
N PRO A 162 -22.15 10.17 6.62
CA PRO A 162 -23.10 9.31 7.29
C PRO A 162 -22.87 7.84 6.94
N GLN A 163 -23.29 6.95 7.84
CA GLN A 163 -23.03 5.52 7.71
C GLN A 163 -23.54 4.93 6.37
N GLU A 164 -24.67 5.40 5.90
CA GLU A 164 -25.35 4.98 4.67
C GLU A 164 -24.54 5.33 3.41
N LEU A 165 -23.76 6.42 3.46
CA LEU A 165 -22.98 6.91 2.32
C LEU A 165 -21.52 6.37 2.31
N ARG A 166 -21.04 5.84 3.42
CA ARG A 166 -19.65 5.36 3.53
C ARG A 166 -19.33 4.25 2.53
N ALA A 167 -20.25 3.30 2.36
CA ALA A 167 -20.07 2.21 1.40
C ALA A 167 -19.92 2.73 -0.05
N ARG A 168 -20.72 3.75 -0.41
CA ARG A 168 -20.61 4.41 -1.73
C ARG A 168 -19.28 5.14 -1.89
N MET A 169 -18.81 5.81 -0.83
CA MET A 169 -17.50 6.48 -0.84
C MET A 169 -16.33 5.51 -0.97
N PHE A 170 -16.36 4.38 -0.25
CA PHE A 170 -15.34 3.35 -0.40
C PHE A 170 -15.32 2.75 -1.81
N ALA A 171 -16.49 2.57 -2.44
CA ALA A 171 -16.58 2.14 -3.82
C ALA A 171 -15.97 3.17 -4.79
N LEU A 172 -16.21 4.48 -4.58
CA LEU A 172 -15.61 5.55 -5.39
C LEU A 172 -14.08 5.63 -5.21
N VAL A 173 -13.59 5.48 -3.98
CA VAL A 173 -12.14 5.45 -3.70
C VAL A 173 -11.48 4.22 -4.33
N SER A 174 -12.14 3.07 -4.31
CA SER A 174 -11.65 1.88 -5.03
C SER A 174 -11.66 2.12 -6.55
N GLY A 175 -12.70 2.79 -7.07
CA GLY A 175 -12.78 3.20 -8.48
C GLY A 175 -11.74 4.25 -8.88
N ALA A 176 -11.27 5.08 -7.93
CA ALA A 176 -10.23 6.06 -8.17
C ALA A 176 -8.87 5.47 -8.57
N TRP A 177 -8.64 4.20 -8.29
CA TRP A 177 -7.48 3.44 -8.78
C TRP A 177 -7.66 2.97 -10.22
N THR A 178 -8.91 2.75 -10.66
CA THR A 178 -9.20 2.12 -11.97
C THR A 178 -8.71 2.99 -13.14
N ILE A 179 -9.05 4.29 -13.15
CA ILE A 179 -8.65 5.17 -14.25
C ILE A 179 -7.13 5.33 -14.33
N PRO A 180 -6.41 5.69 -13.24
CA PRO A 180 -4.96 5.77 -13.29
C PRO A 180 -4.27 4.44 -13.62
N SER A 181 -4.80 3.30 -13.16
CA SER A 181 -4.22 1.99 -13.50
C SER A 181 -4.38 1.66 -14.97
N LEU A 182 -5.46 2.13 -15.59
CA LEU A 182 -5.75 1.86 -17.01
C LEU A 182 -4.94 2.76 -17.93
N VAL A 183 -4.91 4.06 -17.66
CA VAL A 183 -4.32 5.05 -18.57
C VAL A 183 -3.02 5.66 -18.05
N GLY A 184 -2.74 5.55 -16.75
CA GLY A 184 -1.59 6.17 -16.10
C GLY A 184 -0.25 5.77 -16.71
N PRO A 185 0.04 4.47 -16.88
CA PRO A 185 1.27 4.01 -17.51
C PRO A 185 1.46 4.60 -18.91
N THR A 186 0.42 4.55 -19.74
CA THR A 186 0.47 5.08 -21.10
C THR A 186 0.63 6.59 -21.12
N VAL A 187 -0.10 7.33 -20.28
CA VAL A 187 0.03 8.79 -20.17
C VAL A 187 1.43 9.19 -19.70
N ALA A 188 1.96 8.52 -18.68
CA ALA A 188 3.30 8.79 -18.18
C ALA A 188 4.37 8.50 -19.25
N ALA A 189 4.24 7.40 -19.99
CA ALA A 189 5.15 7.03 -21.07
C ALA A 189 5.10 8.05 -22.21
N VAL A 190 3.92 8.46 -22.67
CA VAL A 190 3.77 9.48 -23.72
C VAL A 190 4.39 10.82 -23.30
N ILE A 191 4.20 11.24 -22.04
CA ILE A 191 4.84 12.46 -21.52
C ILE A 191 6.37 12.30 -21.52
N ALA A 192 6.88 11.15 -21.13
CA ALA A 192 8.31 10.88 -21.10
C ALA A 192 8.91 10.89 -22.52
N ASP A 193 8.27 10.21 -23.47
CA ASP A 193 8.75 10.11 -24.86
C ASP A 193 8.65 11.43 -25.62
N GLN A 194 7.57 12.23 -25.43
CA GLN A 194 7.32 13.43 -26.21
C GLN A 194 7.90 14.71 -25.58
N ILE A 195 8.04 14.75 -24.27
CA ILE A 195 8.47 15.95 -23.53
C ILE A 195 9.71 15.64 -22.69
N SER A 196 9.54 14.90 -21.62
CA SER A 196 10.58 14.43 -20.70
C SER A 196 9.92 13.64 -19.57
N TRP A 197 10.64 12.66 -19.01
CA TRP A 197 10.21 11.99 -17.79
C TRP A 197 9.93 12.95 -16.60
N ARG A 198 10.58 14.13 -16.58
CA ARG A 198 10.32 15.17 -15.57
C ARG A 198 8.90 15.69 -15.62
N GLY A 199 8.29 15.73 -16.80
CA GLY A 199 6.90 16.16 -17.03
C GLY A 199 5.88 15.34 -16.24
N VAL A 200 6.17 14.07 -15.94
CA VAL A 200 5.31 13.20 -15.13
C VAL A 200 5.14 13.76 -13.71
N PHE A 201 6.22 14.28 -13.12
CA PHE A 201 6.19 14.90 -11.78
C PHE A 201 5.54 16.29 -11.81
N VAL A 202 5.80 17.07 -12.87
CA VAL A 202 5.21 18.41 -13.04
C VAL A 202 3.69 18.32 -13.18
N LEU A 203 3.17 17.33 -13.90
CA LEU A 203 1.72 17.09 -14.04
C LEU A 203 1.03 16.90 -12.70
N LEU A 204 1.69 16.26 -11.73
CA LEU A 204 1.09 16.00 -10.39
C LEU A 204 0.87 17.29 -9.60
N LEU A 205 1.68 18.32 -9.76
CA LEU A 205 1.65 19.52 -8.92
C LEU A 205 0.32 20.29 -8.99
N PRO A 206 -0.22 20.65 -10.16
CA PRO A 206 -1.52 21.33 -10.24
C PRO A 206 -2.66 20.45 -9.75
N LEU A 207 -2.57 19.14 -9.94
CA LEU A 207 -3.58 18.19 -9.48
C LEU A 207 -3.56 18.05 -7.94
N ILE A 208 -2.36 18.04 -7.32
CA ILE A 208 -2.22 18.06 -5.84
C ILE A 208 -2.82 19.37 -5.30
N ALA A 209 -2.55 20.50 -5.94
CA ALA A 209 -3.11 21.79 -5.53
C ALA A 209 -4.66 21.79 -5.63
N ALA A 210 -5.21 21.24 -6.71
CA ALA A 210 -6.66 21.10 -6.89
C ALA A 210 -7.27 20.18 -5.80
N ALA A 211 -6.66 19.02 -5.53
CA ALA A 211 -7.10 18.14 -4.45
C ALA A 211 -7.09 18.83 -3.08
N ALA A 212 -6.01 19.57 -2.77
CA ALA A 212 -5.90 20.34 -1.54
C ALA A 212 -6.99 21.42 -1.43
N ALA A 213 -7.26 22.16 -2.51
CA ALA A 213 -8.29 23.20 -2.56
C ALA A 213 -9.70 22.63 -2.35
N LEU A 214 -9.98 21.42 -2.83
CA LEU A 214 -11.27 20.76 -2.65
C LEU A 214 -11.46 20.17 -1.26
N VAL A 215 -10.42 19.58 -0.67
CA VAL A 215 -10.51 18.82 0.59
C VAL A 215 -10.29 19.69 1.81
N LEU A 216 -9.22 20.49 1.87
CA LEU A 216 -8.78 21.13 3.10
C LEU A 216 -9.80 22.11 3.70
N PRO A 217 -10.55 22.94 2.93
CA PRO A 217 -11.54 23.83 3.51
C PRO A 217 -12.68 23.09 4.23
N ARG A 218 -13.01 21.88 3.74
CA ARG A 218 -14.11 21.05 4.29
C ARG A 218 -13.71 20.30 5.55
N LEU A 219 -12.40 20.10 5.80
CA LEU A 219 -11.90 19.40 6.97
C LEU A 219 -11.62 20.30 8.18
N ARG A 220 -11.62 21.63 8.01
CA ARG A 220 -11.25 22.57 9.08
C ARG A 220 -12.12 22.47 10.34
N HIS A 221 -13.35 22.00 10.19
CA HIS A 221 -14.33 21.85 11.26
C HIS A 221 -14.30 20.45 11.91
N LEU A 222 -13.57 19.50 11.35
CA LEU A 222 -13.44 18.17 11.92
C LEU A 222 -12.33 18.17 13.00
N GLY A 223 -12.77 18.05 14.25
CA GLY A 223 -11.87 17.92 15.39
C GLY A 223 -11.17 16.57 15.43
N GLY A 224 -10.11 16.45 16.23
CA GLY A 224 -9.51 15.16 16.57
C GLY A 224 -10.39 14.40 17.56
N ALA A 225 -10.31 13.09 17.54
CA ALA A 225 -11.04 12.22 18.47
C ALA A 225 -10.57 12.34 19.94
N GLY A 226 -9.58 13.18 20.23
CA GLY A 226 -9.05 13.36 21.57
C GLY A 226 -8.40 12.10 22.14
N ALA A 227 -7.80 11.27 21.26
CA ALA A 227 -7.17 10.04 21.68
C ALA A 227 -6.22 10.24 22.86
N PRO A 228 -6.21 9.34 23.86
CA PRO A 228 -5.33 9.46 25.01
C PRO A 228 -3.88 9.60 24.54
N ARG A 229 -3.19 10.60 25.09
CA ARG A 229 -1.74 10.67 24.92
C ARG A 229 -1.18 9.44 25.61
N LEU A 230 -0.63 8.48 24.86
CA LEU A 230 0.15 7.39 25.44
C LEU A 230 1.40 8.01 26.06
N ASN A 231 1.31 8.34 27.35
CA ASN A 231 2.35 9.05 28.07
C ASN A 231 3.23 8.09 28.87
N ASP A 232 3.60 6.95 28.24
CA ASP A 232 4.48 5.95 28.89
C ASP A 232 5.97 6.38 28.91
N GLY A 233 6.27 7.61 28.56
CA GLY A 233 7.65 8.14 28.59
C GLY A 233 8.63 7.48 27.62
N ARG A 234 8.26 6.38 27.01
CA ARG A 234 9.10 5.56 26.09
C ARG A 234 8.76 5.88 24.64
N TRP A 235 9.40 6.93 24.10
CA TRP A 235 9.17 7.35 22.72
C TRP A 235 9.41 6.23 21.69
N TRP A 236 10.35 5.30 21.96
CA TRP A 236 10.65 4.15 21.08
C TRP A 236 9.55 3.07 21.05
N ALA A 237 8.63 3.07 22.01
CA ALA A 237 7.49 2.17 22.04
C ALA A 237 6.28 2.71 21.25
N THR A 238 6.37 3.93 20.71
CA THR A 238 5.28 4.52 19.92
C THR A 238 5.11 3.81 18.58
N PRO A 239 3.89 3.75 18.03
CA PRO A 239 3.65 3.18 16.69
C PRO A 239 4.53 3.81 15.60
N VAL A 240 4.79 5.13 15.68
CA VAL A 240 5.66 5.83 14.73
C VAL A 240 7.10 5.35 14.85
N ALA A 241 7.65 5.23 16.07
CA ALA A 241 9.01 4.71 16.24
C ALA A 241 9.17 3.28 15.73
N ARG A 242 8.15 2.44 15.91
CA ARG A 242 8.13 1.06 15.38
C ARG A 242 8.04 1.02 13.86
N SER A 243 7.27 1.90 13.22
CA SER A 243 7.22 2.01 11.77
C SER A 243 8.53 2.54 11.18
N VAL A 244 9.19 3.49 11.86
CA VAL A 244 10.54 3.95 11.50
C VAL A 244 11.55 2.81 11.63
N LEU A 245 11.50 2.04 12.73
CA LEU A 245 12.38 0.88 12.91
C LEU A 245 12.16 -0.18 11.85
N LEU A 246 10.90 -0.45 11.47
CA LEU A 246 10.58 -1.39 10.38
C LEU A 246 11.14 -0.91 9.03
N ALA A 247 10.91 0.36 8.70
CA ALA A 247 11.40 0.97 7.48
C ALA A 247 12.94 1.01 7.45
N ALA A 248 13.59 1.43 8.54
CA ALA A 248 15.04 1.47 8.65
C ALA A 248 15.66 0.07 8.61
N GLY A 249 15.11 -0.89 9.37
CA GLY A 249 15.58 -2.28 9.34
C GLY A 249 15.48 -2.90 7.95
N THR A 250 14.34 -2.72 7.27
CA THR A 250 14.17 -3.17 5.89
C THR A 250 15.13 -2.44 4.95
N GLY A 251 15.31 -1.13 5.09
CA GLY A 251 16.25 -0.33 4.31
C GLY A 251 17.72 -0.79 4.48
N VAL A 252 18.14 -1.05 5.73
CA VAL A 252 19.48 -1.57 6.04
C VAL A 252 19.69 -2.97 5.44
N LEU A 253 18.67 -3.84 5.52
CA LEU A 253 18.70 -5.14 4.85
C LEU A 253 18.92 -4.99 3.34
N LEU A 254 18.11 -4.18 2.67
CA LEU A 254 18.19 -3.98 1.22
C LEU A 254 19.50 -3.30 0.79
N ALA A 255 20.00 -2.34 1.57
CA ALA A 255 21.28 -1.69 1.33
C ALA A 255 22.43 -2.68 1.54
N GLY A 256 22.38 -3.47 2.61
CA GLY A 256 23.37 -4.51 2.89
C GLY A 256 23.50 -5.51 1.75
N LEU A 257 22.37 -5.96 1.18
CA LEU A 257 22.35 -6.91 0.06
C LEU A 257 22.93 -6.35 -1.26
N GLN A 258 23.14 -5.05 -1.37
CA GLN A 258 23.79 -4.40 -2.53
C GLN A 258 25.29 -4.19 -2.33
N LEU A 259 25.84 -4.53 -1.14
CA LEU A 259 27.28 -4.42 -0.88
C LEU A 259 28.02 -5.63 -1.47
N HIS A 260 29.21 -5.36 -1.98
CA HIS A 260 30.06 -6.38 -2.61
C HIS A 260 31.02 -7.06 -1.62
N GLU A 261 31.31 -6.36 -0.50
CA GLU A 261 32.21 -6.85 0.55
C GLU A 261 31.43 -7.75 1.53
N PRO A 262 31.67 -9.07 1.56
CA PRO A 262 30.96 -10.00 2.45
C PRO A 262 31.07 -9.62 3.92
N ALA A 263 32.16 -9.00 4.32
CA ALA A 263 32.42 -8.54 5.69
C ALA A 263 31.41 -7.46 6.15
N LEU A 264 30.86 -6.66 5.24
CA LEU A 264 29.84 -5.65 5.52
C LEU A 264 28.45 -6.15 5.15
N LEU A 265 28.29 -6.88 4.05
CA LEU A 265 27.03 -7.43 3.58
C LEU A 265 26.37 -8.28 4.65
N ILE A 266 27.06 -9.29 5.17
CA ILE A 266 26.47 -10.25 6.11
C ILE A 266 25.99 -9.56 7.41
N PRO A 267 26.82 -8.77 8.12
CA PRO A 267 26.35 -8.11 9.34
C PRO A 267 25.21 -7.14 9.14
N LEU A 268 25.25 -6.33 8.07
CA LEU A 268 24.19 -5.37 7.78
C LEU A 268 22.89 -6.05 7.37
N ALA A 269 22.94 -7.10 6.55
CA ALA A 269 21.77 -7.88 6.18
C ALA A 269 21.14 -8.55 7.40
N LEU A 270 21.93 -9.16 8.28
CA LEU A 270 21.45 -9.79 9.51
C LEU A 270 20.87 -8.75 10.48
N LEU A 271 21.54 -7.62 10.69
CA LEU A 271 21.05 -6.54 11.55
C LEU A 271 19.73 -5.98 11.03
N GLY A 272 19.68 -5.68 9.73
CA GLY A 272 18.47 -5.16 9.07
C GLY A 272 17.30 -6.15 9.14
N ALA A 273 17.57 -7.44 8.87
CA ALA A 273 16.55 -8.49 9.00
C ALA A 273 16.06 -8.64 10.43
N ALA A 274 16.95 -8.67 11.43
CA ALA A 274 16.60 -8.78 12.84
C ALA A 274 15.74 -7.59 13.31
N ALA A 275 16.16 -6.37 12.98
CA ALA A 275 15.41 -5.14 13.30
C ALA A 275 14.04 -5.12 12.60
N GLY A 276 14.00 -5.48 11.32
CA GLY A 276 12.76 -5.57 10.55
C GLY A 276 11.78 -6.61 11.11
N ILE A 277 12.24 -7.82 11.43
CA ILE A 277 11.43 -8.88 12.02
C ILE A 277 10.92 -8.49 13.41
N TYR A 278 11.78 -7.90 14.24
CA TYR A 278 11.37 -7.41 15.55
C TYR A 278 10.28 -6.34 15.45
N ALA A 279 10.47 -5.35 14.58
CA ALA A 279 9.48 -4.31 14.35
C ALA A 279 8.18 -4.89 13.77
N LEU A 280 8.26 -5.79 12.79
CA LEU A 280 7.11 -6.44 12.16
C LEU A 280 6.26 -7.19 13.20
N ARG A 281 6.89 -7.93 14.11
CA ARG A 281 6.19 -8.61 15.22
C ARG A 281 5.40 -7.65 16.11
N SER A 282 5.87 -6.42 16.24
CA SER A 282 5.25 -5.42 17.11
C SER A 282 4.13 -4.61 16.45
N VAL A 283 4.05 -4.60 15.12
CA VAL A 283 3.06 -3.83 14.35
C VAL A 283 2.03 -4.70 13.61
N THR A 284 2.19 -6.03 13.65
CA THR A 284 1.24 -6.98 13.04
C THR A 284 0.52 -7.80 14.11
N PRO A 285 -0.69 -8.33 13.81
CA PRO A 285 -1.43 -9.18 14.73
C PRO A 285 -0.61 -10.39 15.20
N PRO A 286 -0.76 -10.83 16.46
CA PRO A 286 -0.05 -11.99 16.98
C PRO A 286 -0.31 -13.24 16.14
N GLY A 287 0.76 -13.96 15.78
CA GLY A 287 0.68 -15.17 14.95
C GLY A 287 0.81 -14.91 13.44
N THR A 288 1.04 -13.66 12.99
CA THR A 288 1.26 -13.34 11.57
C THR A 288 2.45 -14.10 10.99
N LEU A 289 3.60 -14.14 11.66
CA LEU A 289 4.79 -14.84 11.15
C LEU A 289 4.61 -16.37 11.03
N THR A 290 3.65 -16.94 11.74
CA THR A 290 3.32 -18.38 11.68
C THR A 290 2.07 -18.65 10.85
N ALA A 291 1.50 -17.63 10.22
CA ALA A 291 0.25 -17.69 9.46
C ALA A 291 -0.85 -18.42 10.22
N ARG A 292 -1.10 -18.04 11.50
CA ARG A 292 -2.20 -18.64 12.28
C ARG A 292 -3.53 -18.36 11.57
N PRO A 293 -4.47 -19.33 11.59
CA PRO A 293 -5.79 -19.15 10.97
C PRO A 293 -6.49 -17.88 11.46
N GLY A 294 -7.14 -17.16 10.55
CA GLY A 294 -7.79 -15.89 10.82
C GLY A 294 -7.10 -14.71 10.14
N VAL A 295 -7.23 -13.52 10.72
CA VAL A 295 -6.58 -12.28 10.21
C VAL A 295 -5.08 -12.46 9.94
N PRO A 296 -4.27 -13.14 10.79
CA PRO A 296 -2.86 -13.40 10.53
C PRO A 296 -2.59 -14.09 9.18
N THR A 297 -3.37 -15.09 8.81
CA THR A 297 -3.28 -15.74 7.49
C THR A 297 -3.60 -14.75 6.37
N GLY A 298 -4.64 -13.90 6.53
CA GLY A 298 -4.99 -12.85 5.57
C GLY A 298 -3.84 -11.86 5.34
N VAL A 299 -3.13 -11.46 6.39
CA VAL A 299 -1.96 -10.57 6.32
C VAL A 299 -0.82 -11.23 5.54
N VAL A 300 -0.53 -12.52 5.79
CA VAL A 300 0.50 -13.27 5.06
C VAL A 300 0.11 -13.43 3.58
N LEU A 301 -1.13 -13.81 3.29
CA LEU A 301 -1.62 -13.92 1.91
C LEU A 301 -1.53 -12.58 1.17
N ARG A 302 -1.82 -11.46 1.86
CA ARG A 302 -1.66 -10.11 1.30
C ARG A 302 -0.20 -9.82 0.95
N PHE A 303 0.73 -10.15 1.83
CA PHE A 303 2.17 -10.00 1.58
C PHE A 303 2.62 -10.84 0.38
N LEU A 304 2.25 -12.13 0.33
CA LEU A 304 2.62 -13.03 -0.75
C LEU A 304 2.04 -12.58 -2.10
N LEU A 305 0.77 -12.19 -2.11
CA LEU A 305 0.07 -11.76 -3.32
C LEU A 305 0.65 -10.46 -3.88
N CYS A 306 0.77 -9.45 -3.03
CA CYS A 306 1.31 -8.15 -3.43
C CYS A 306 2.81 -8.23 -3.76
N GLY A 307 3.56 -9.08 -3.07
CA GLY A 307 4.98 -9.35 -3.38
C GLY A 307 5.16 -10.03 -4.73
N ALA A 308 4.33 -11.02 -5.05
CA ALA A 308 4.36 -11.69 -6.34
C ALA A 308 3.96 -10.75 -7.49
N TYR A 309 2.85 -10.02 -7.34
CA TYR A 309 2.33 -9.14 -8.39
C TYR A 309 3.20 -7.89 -8.55
N PHE A 310 3.30 -7.02 -7.55
CA PHE A 310 4.02 -5.75 -7.66
C PHE A 310 5.53 -5.93 -7.75
N GLY A 311 6.09 -7.03 -7.20
CA GLY A 311 7.48 -7.39 -7.39
C GLY A 311 7.81 -7.74 -8.85
N SER A 312 6.88 -8.38 -9.57
CA SER A 312 7.01 -8.64 -11.02
C SER A 312 6.76 -7.37 -11.83
N GLU A 313 5.72 -6.60 -11.48
CA GLU A 313 5.36 -5.33 -12.12
C GLU A 313 6.52 -4.35 -12.17
N ALA A 314 7.28 -4.22 -11.07
CA ALA A 314 8.42 -3.32 -10.94
C ALA A 314 9.50 -3.52 -12.01
N PHE A 315 9.64 -4.75 -12.51
CA PHE A 315 10.70 -5.13 -13.46
C PHE A 315 10.17 -5.45 -14.88
N LEU A 316 8.85 -5.49 -15.07
CA LEU A 316 8.23 -5.67 -16.39
C LEU A 316 8.65 -4.57 -17.38
N PRO A 317 8.56 -3.26 -17.07
CA PRO A 317 9.01 -2.21 -17.98
C PRO A 317 10.50 -2.30 -18.28
N LEU A 318 11.34 -2.61 -17.28
CA LEU A 318 12.78 -2.80 -17.46
C LEU A 318 13.07 -3.93 -18.46
N GLY A 319 12.38 -5.07 -18.31
CA GLY A 319 12.52 -6.22 -19.21
C GLY A 319 12.08 -5.90 -20.65
N LEU A 320 10.92 -5.26 -20.81
CA LEU A 320 10.39 -4.88 -22.12
C LEU A 320 11.29 -3.88 -22.85
N VAL A 321 11.81 -2.86 -22.14
CA VAL A 321 12.65 -1.82 -22.73
C VAL A 321 14.07 -2.33 -23.00
N ARG A 322 14.69 -3.08 -22.05
CA ARG A 322 16.12 -3.45 -22.15
C ARG A 322 16.40 -4.75 -22.88
N LEU A 323 15.48 -5.71 -22.87
CA LEU A 323 15.67 -7.03 -23.50
C LEU A 323 14.81 -7.22 -24.76
N ARG A 324 13.75 -6.44 -24.90
CA ARG A 324 12.85 -6.56 -26.06
C ARG A 324 12.84 -5.28 -26.94
N ASP A 325 13.66 -4.29 -26.61
CA ASP A 325 13.84 -3.03 -27.35
C ASP A 325 12.53 -2.28 -27.63
N LEU A 326 11.52 -2.43 -26.71
CA LEU A 326 10.29 -1.68 -26.83
C LEU A 326 10.46 -0.24 -26.32
N SER A 327 9.69 0.67 -26.88
CA SER A 327 9.57 2.02 -26.37
C SER A 327 8.91 2.05 -24.98
N ALA A 328 9.10 3.15 -24.22
CA ALA A 328 8.42 3.35 -22.95
C ALA A 328 6.90 3.33 -23.11
N THR A 329 6.38 3.89 -24.23
CA THR A 329 4.94 3.87 -24.54
C THR A 329 4.41 2.45 -24.73
N GLU A 330 5.10 1.59 -25.48
CA GLU A 330 4.69 0.19 -25.69
C GLU A 330 4.75 -0.60 -24.38
N ALA A 331 5.79 -0.39 -23.55
CA ALA A 331 5.89 -0.99 -22.23
C ALA A 331 4.75 -0.52 -21.30
N GLY A 332 4.38 0.78 -21.36
CA GLY A 332 3.27 1.35 -20.60
C GLY A 332 1.91 0.77 -20.99
N ILE A 333 1.65 0.60 -22.29
CA ILE A 333 0.45 -0.10 -22.80
C ILE A 333 0.44 -1.53 -22.30
N GLY A 334 1.58 -2.22 -22.36
CA GLY A 334 1.72 -3.58 -21.84
C GLY A 334 1.39 -3.68 -20.36
N LEU A 335 1.84 -2.70 -19.56
CA LEU A 335 1.55 -2.64 -18.13
C LEU A 335 0.05 -2.45 -17.85
N SER A 336 -0.62 -1.63 -18.66
CA SER A 336 -2.07 -1.38 -18.54
C SER A 336 -2.91 -2.64 -18.74
N ALA A 337 -2.43 -3.63 -19.53
CA ALA A 337 -3.14 -4.89 -19.74
C ALA A 337 -3.38 -5.66 -18.44
N GLY A 338 -2.40 -5.70 -17.53
CA GLY A 338 -2.55 -6.30 -16.21
C GLY A 338 -3.56 -5.58 -15.33
N ALA A 339 -3.58 -4.24 -15.38
CA ALA A 339 -4.55 -3.44 -14.63
C ALA A 339 -5.99 -3.66 -15.10
N ILE A 340 -6.23 -3.74 -16.42
CA ILE A 340 -7.54 -4.04 -17.00
C ILE A 340 -8.05 -5.39 -16.50
N THR A 341 -7.23 -6.42 -16.63
CA THR A 341 -7.63 -7.78 -16.25
C THR A 341 -7.75 -7.96 -14.75
N TRP A 342 -7.01 -7.19 -13.95
CA TRP A 342 -7.23 -7.11 -12.49
C TRP A 342 -8.64 -6.62 -12.17
N VAL A 343 -9.06 -5.51 -12.77
CA VAL A 343 -10.43 -4.97 -12.57
C VAL A 343 -11.49 -5.98 -12.98
N LEU A 344 -11.31 -6.64 -14.12
CA LEU A 344 -12.22 -7.68 -14.61
C LEU A 344 -12.26 -8.90 -13.67
N GLY A 345 -11.11 -9.37 -13.23
CA GLY A 345 -10.99 -10.47 -12.26
C GLY A 345 -11.64 -10.14 -10.92
N ALA A 346 -11.42 -8.92 -10.43
CA ALA A 346 -12.04 -8.43 -9.19
C ALA A 346 -13.57 -8.33 -9.32
N ALA A 347 -14.07 -7.81 -10.44
CA ALA A 347 -15.51 -7.73 -10.71
C ALA A 347 -16.16 -9.12 -10.84
N TRP A 348 -15.47 -10.05 -11.50
CA TRP A 348 -15.93 -11.44 -11.59
C TRP A 348 -15.99 -12.10 -10.22
N GLN A 349 -14.93 -11.96 -9.40
CA GLN A 349 -14.87 -12.50 -8.05
C GLN A 349 -15.98 -11.94 -7.15
N GLY A 350 -16.27 -10.64 -7.21
CA GLY A 350 -17.35 -10.05 -6.45
C GLY A 350 -18.72 -10.66 -6.77
N ARG A 351 -18.99 -10.92 -8.06
CA ARG A 351 -20.22 -11.62 -8.50
C ARG A 351 -20.24 -13.09 -8.08
N ALA A 352 -19.10 -13.75 -8.17
CA ALA A 352 -18.95 -15.14 -7.77
C ALA A 352 -19.16 -15.33 -6.25
N ASP A 353 -18.67 -14.40 -5.44
CA ASP A 353 -18.79 -14.43 -3.98
C ASP A 353 -20.27 -14.38 -3.54
N VAL A 354 -21.09 -13.58 -4.22
CA VAL A 354 -22.55 -13.53 -3.99
C VAL A 354 -23.23 -14.85 -4.39
N ARG A 355 -22.84 -15.44 -5.53
CA ARG A 355 -23.42 -16.70 -6.02
C ARG A 355 -23.05 -17.92 -5.17
N TRP A 356 -21.86 -17.89 -4.59
CA TRP A 356 -21.30 -18.97 -3.78
C TRP A 356 -21.25 -18.63 -2.29
N ALA A 357 -22.18 -17.80 -1.85
CA ALA A 357 -22.28 -17.41 -0.44
C ALA A 357 -22.29 -18.64 0.48
N GLY A 358 -21.51 -18.59 1.56
CA GLY A 358 -21.35 -19.71 2.50
C GLY A 358 -20.26 -20.73 2.15
N ARG A 359 -19.65 -20.68 0.95
CA ARG A 359 -18.49 -21.54 0.61
C ARG A 359 -17.18 -20.94 1.11
N SER A 360 -16.19 -21.81 1.33
CA SER A 360 -14.84 -21.39 1.69
C SER A 360 -14.18 -20.60 0.56
N ARG A 361 -13.56 -19.46 0.90
CA ARG A 361 -12.79 -18.66 -0.05
C ARG A 361 -11.38 -19.20 -0.34
N ALA A 362 -10.99 -20.32 0.29
CA ALA A 362 -9.70 -20.96 0.03
C ALA A 362 -9.50 -21.31 -1.45
N VAL A 363 -10.56 -21.82 -2.12
CA VAL A 363 -10.50 -22.20 -3.54
C VAL A 363 -10.27 -21.00 -4.46
N PRO A 364 -11.08 -19.93 -4.44
CA PRO A 364 -10.82 -18.77 -5.30
C PRO A 364 -9.48 -18.08 -4.98
N ILE A 365 -9.04 -18.06 -3.74
CA ILE A 365 -7.72 -17.50 -3.39
C ILE A 365 -6.61 -18.37 -4.00
N ALA A 366 -6.65 -19.68 -3.81
CA ALA A 366 -5.66 -20.59 -4.40
C ALA A 366 -5.66 -20.52 -5.94
N ALA A 367 -6.84 -20.49 -6.56
CA ALA A 367 -6.98 -20.36 -8.01
C ALA A 367 -6.40 -19.04 -8.52
N GLY A 368 -6.66 -17.91 -7.83
CA GLY A 368 -6.10 -16.61 -8.19
C GLY A 368 -4.58 -16.59 -8.10
N PHE A 369 -3.99 -17.20 -7.06
CA PHE A 369 -2.53 -17.36 -6.97
C PHE A 369 -1.97 -18.27 -8.06
N ALA A 370 -2.65 -19.36 -8.43
CA ALA A 370 -2.21 -20.25 -9.49
C ALA A 370 -2.26 -19.55 -10.87
N VAL A 371 -3.29 -18.75 -11.13
CA VAL A 371 -3.40 -17.93 -12.35
C VAL A 371 -2.32 -16.83 -12.36
N LEU A 372 -2.02 -16.19 -11.22
CA LEU A 372 -0.93 -15.23 -11.11
C LEU A 372 0.43 -15.90 -11.39
N LEU A 373 0.68 -17.09 -10.84
CA LEU A 373 1.90 -17.86 -11.11
C LEU A 373 2.05 -18.19 -12.59
N ALA A 374 0.99 -18.68 -13.23
CA ALA A 374 0.99 -18.95 -14.67
C ALA A 374 1.26 -17.67 -15.48
N GLY A 375 0.64 -16.55 -15.08
CA GLY A 375 0.85 -15.25 -15.70
C GLY A 375 2.31 -14.78 -15.59
N ILE A 376 2.92 -14.89 -14.40
CA ILE A 376 4.35 -14.55 -14.18
C ILE A 376 5.24 -15.45 -15.06
N ALA A 377 4.96 -16.75 -15.14
CA ALA A 377 5.75 -17.67 -15.97
C ALA A 377 5.67 -17.31 -17.46
N VAL A 378 4.47 -17.07 -17.99
CA VAL A 378 4.28 -16.67 -19.40
C VAL A 378 4.91 -15.29 -19.67
N MET A 379 4.77 -14.34 -18.76
CA MET A 379 5.41 -13.03 -18.85
C MET A 379 6.95 -13.17 -18.89
N ALA A 380 7.51 -13.97 -17.97
CA ALA A 380 8.96 -14.20 -17.92
C ALA A 380 9.48 -14.85 -19.21
N LEU A 381 8.78 -15.85 -19.76
CA LEU A 381 9.12 -16.46 -21.06
C LEU A 381 9.09 -15.40 -22.18
N GLY A 382 8.07 -14.56 -22.24
CA GLY A 382 7.94 -13.50 -23.26
C GLY A 382 9.04 -12.42 -23.15
N ILE A 383 9.64 -12.20 -21.95
CA ILE A 383 10.75 -11.27 -21.75
C ILE A 383 12.11 -11.94 -22.06
N LEU A 384 12.32 -13.17 -21.60
CA LEU A 384 13.62 -13.82 -21.55
C LEU A 384 13.95 -14.68 -22.78
N VAL A 385 12.94 -15.06 -23.58
CA VAL A 385 13.09 -15.91 -24.75
C VAL A 385 12.89 -15.10 -26.03
N ASP A 386 13.96 -14.77 -26.72
CA ASP A 386 13.97 -13.88 -27.88
C ASP A 386 13.16 -14.42 -29.08
N THR A 387 13.00 -15.75 -29.19
CA THR A 387 12.18 -16.37 -30.25
C THR A 387 10.69 -16.17 -30.08
N LEU A 388 10.22 -15.78 -28.89
CA LEU A 388 8.81 -15.49 -28.63
C LEU A 388 8.51 -14.01 -28.92
N PRO A 389 7.31 -13.69 -29.44
CA PRO A 389 6.90 -12.28 -29.59
C PRO A 389 6.85 -11.57 -28.23
N ALA A 390 7.22 -10.29 -28.17
CA ALA A 390 7.11 -9.48 -26.95
C ALA A 390 5.66 -9.39 -26.41
N LEU A 391 4.66 -9.55 -27.29
CA LEU A 391 3.25 -9.63 -26.92
C LEU A 391 2.96 -10.82 -25.96
N THR A 392 3.78 -11.86 -25.96
CA THR A 392 3.68 -12.97 -24.99
C THR A 392 3.88 -12.48 -23.57
N ALA A 393 4.79 -11.52 -23.34
CA ALA A 393 4.98 -10.93 -22.01
C ALA A 393 3.74 -10.13 -21.57
N VAL A 394 3.14 -9.38 -22.48
CA VAL A 394 1.91 -8.60 -22.21
C VAL A 394 0.72 -9.54 -21.92
N ALA A 395 0.58 -10.62 -22.70
CA ALA A 395 -0.46 -11.64 -22.46
C ALA A 395 -0.26 -12.33 -21.09
N GLY A 396 0.97 -12.69 -20.75
CA GLY A 396 1.30 -13.24 -19.43
C GLY A 396 0.95 -12.27 -18.30
N TRP A 397 1.27 -10.99 -18.48
CA TRP A 397 0.92 -9.96 -17.50
C TRP A 397 -0.59 -9.76 -17.35
N ALA A 398 -1.35 -9.82 -18.45
CA ALA A 398 -2.81 -9.80 -18.41
C ALA A 398 -3.39 -11.01 -17.66
N ILE A 399 -2.85 -12.22 -17.86
CA ILE A 399 -3.22 -13.42 -17.09
C ILE A 399 -2.93 -13.19 -15.60
N GLY A 400 -1.75 -12.69 -15.25
CA GLY A 400 -1.35 -12.38 -13.87
C GLY A 400 -2.30 -11.38 -13.20
N GLY A 401 -2.71 -10.33 -13.92
CA GLY A 401 -3.66 -9.33 -13.45
C GLY A 401 -5.03 -9.94 -13.11
N ALA A 402 -5.55 -10.85 -13.94
CA ALA A 402 -6.81 -11.55 -13.64
C ALA A 402 -6.69 -12.38 -12.35
N GLY A 403 -5.58 -13.11 -12.18
CA GLY A 403 -5.28 -13.86 -10.95
C GLY A 403 -5.20 -12.97 -9.70
N MET A 404 -4.52 -11.83 -9.83
CA MET A 404 -4.43 -10.81 -8.78
C MET A 404 -5.83 -10.31 -8.38
N GLY A 405 -6.68 -9.96 -9.34
CA GLY A 405 -8.04 -9.47 -9.08
C GLY A 405 -8.89 -10.46 -8.29
N VAL A 406 -8.85 -11.73 -8.65
CA VAL A 406 -9.58 -12.81 -7.97
C VAL A 406 -9.06 -13.01 -6.55
N ALA A 407 -7.74 -13.21 -6.38
CA ALA A 407 -7.16 -13.52 -5.08
C ALA A 407 -7.24 -12.34 -4.11
N PHE A 408 -7.00 -11.11 -4.59
CA PHE A 408 -6.99 -9.91 -3.76
C PHE A 408 -8.34 -9.64 -3.09
N ASN A 409 -9.43 -9.69 -3.87
CA ASN A 409 -10.76 -9.49 -3.35
C ASN A 409 -11.18 -10.61 -2.38
N ALA A 410 -10.98 -11.87 -2.79
CA ALA A 410 -11.36 -13.01 -1.97
C ALA A 410 -10.59 -13.03 -0.63
N ALA A 411 -9.26 -12.77 -0.64
CA ALA A 411 -8.46 -12.75 0.57
C ALA A 411 -8.80 -11.56 1.48
N THR A 412 -9.11 -10.39 0.89
CA THR A 412 -9.50 -9.21 1.66
C THR A 412 -10.82 -9.45 2.38
N THR A 413 -11.83 -9.94 1.65
CA THR A 413 -13.16 -10.22 2.21
C THR A 413 -13.07 -11.28 3.30
N ASP A 414 -12.32 -12.36 3.08
CA ASP A 414 -12.11 -13.42 4.07
C ASP A 414 -11.47 -12.88 5.36
N ALA A 415 -10.39 -12.12 5.24
CA ALA A 415 -9.70 -11.54 6.40
C ALA A 415 -10.58 -10.55 7.17
N MET A 416 -11.38 -9.72 6.48
CA MET A 416 -12.27 -8.74 7.12
C MET A 416 -13.46 -9.41 7.82
N GLU A 417 -14.01 -10.50 7.27
CA GLU A 417 -15.08 -11.26 7.93
C GLU A 417 -14.59 -12.01 9.19
N GLN A 418 -13.32 -12.41 9.23
CA GLN A 418 -12.70 -13.05 10.39
C GLN A 418 -12.23 -12.05 11.45
N ALA A 419 -12.16 -10.76 11.12
CA ALA A 419 -11.80 -9.71 12.06
C ALA A 419 -12.99 -9.36 12.97
N PRO A 420 -12.81 -9.31 14.32
CA PRO A 420 -13.82 -8.79 15.23
C PRO A 420 -14.25 -7.36 14.81
N ALA A 421 -15.53 -7.03 14.98
CA ALA A 421 -16.08 -5.75 14.52
C ALA A 421 -15.35 -4.53 15.11
N ASP A 422 -14.88 -4.63 16.34
CA ASP A 422 -14.09 -3.62 17.05
C ASP A 422 -12.62 -3.55 16.59
N ARG A 423 -12.11 -4.53 15.80
CA ARG A 423 -10.72 -4.63 15.33
C ARG A 423 -10.57 -4.65 13.81
N GLN A 424 -11.61 -4.38 13.05
CA GLN A 424 -11.54 -4.34 11.57
C GLN A 424 -10.55 -3.30 11.06
N GLY A 425 -10.43 -2.16 11.75
CA GLY A 425 -9.41 -1.14 11.44
C GLY A 425 -7.98 -1.65 11.60
N GLU A 426 -7.71 -2.41 12.68
CA GLU A 426 -6.40 -3.05 12.92
C GLU A 426 -6.08 -4.07 11.82
N ALA A 427 -7.05 -4.92 11.45
CA ALA A 427 -6.89 -5.90 10.39
C ALA A 427 -6.61 -5.25 9.02
N SER A 428 -7.36 -4.22 8.67
CA SER A 428 -7.16 -3.44 7.44
C SER A 428 -5.78 -2.78 7.41
N GLY A 429 -5.38 -2.13 8.52
CA GLY A 429 -4.06 -1.53 8.66
C GLY A 429 -2.92 -2.54 8.52
N ALA A 430 -3.05 -3.73 9.12
CA ALA A 430 -2.06 -4.80 9.02
C ALA A 430 -1.94 -5.34 7.58
N MET A 431 -3.05 -5.47 6.85
CA MET A 431 -3.04 -5.86 5.44
C MET A 431 -2.39 -4.79 4.56
N GLN A 432 -2.67 -3.51 4.81
CA GLN A 432 -2.05 -2.41 4.07
C GLN A 432 -0.53 -2.34 4.33
N LEU A 433 -0.12 -2.53 5.59
CA LEU A 433 1.29 -2.62 5.96
C LEU A 433 1.98 -3.79 5.26
N ALA A 434 1.35 -4.96 5.23
CA ALA A 434 1.88 -6.14 4.53
C ALA A 434 2.05 -5.89 3.03
N GLN A 435 1.09 -5.23 2.38
CA GLN A 435 1.19 -4.83 0.97
C GLN A 435 2.37 -3.89 0.74
N THR A 436 2.46 -2.80 1.50
CA THR A 436 3.52 -1.78 1.34
C THR A 436 4.91 -2.39 1.59
N LEU A 437 5.04 -3.23 2.63
CA LEU A 437 6.28 -3.93 2.94
C LEU A 437 6.66 -4.92 1.84
N ALA A 438 5.70 -5.68 1.30
CA ALA A 438 5.94 -6.62 0.20
C ALA A 438 6.49 -5.90 -1.04
N VAL A 439 5.89 -4.78 -1.43
CA VAL A 439 6.38 -3.97 -2.56
C VAL A 439 7.80 -3.46 -2.30
N ALA A 440 8.07 -2.91 -1.11
CA ALA A 440 9.39 -2.41 -0.75
C ALA A 440 10.46 -3.50 -0.82
N VAL A 441 10.18 -4.66 -0.20
CA VAL A 441 11.13 -5.78 -0.12
C VAL A 441 11.39 -6.38 -1.50
N LEU A 442 10.34 -6.67 -2.27
CA LEU A 442 10.50 -7.36 -3.55
C LEU A 442 11.12 -6.44 -4.62
N SER A 443 10.76 -5.15 -4.64
CA SER A 443 11.43 -4.17 -5.51
C SER A 443 12.92 -4.01 -5.13
N GLY A 444 13.22 -4.00 -3.83
CA GLY A 444 14.60 -3.91 -3.35
C GLY A 444 15.42 -5.15 -3.65
N LEU A 445 14.88 -6.36 -3.46
CA LEU A 445 15.56 -7.63 -3.78
C LEU A 445 15.80 -7.77 -5.28
N GLY A 446 14.79 -7.49 -6.12
CA GLY A 446 14.96 -7.49 -7.57
C GLY A 446 15.98 -6.44 -8.02
N GLY A 447 15.97 -5.24 -7.40
CA GLY A 447 16.98 -4.21 -7.63
C GLY A 447 18.39 -4.64 -7.23
N ALA A 448 18.55 -5.37 -6.12
CA ALA A 448 19.84 -5.96 -5.73
C ALA A 448 20.30 -7.00 -6.75
N ALA A 449 19.41 -7.83 -7.29
CA ALA A 449 19.74 -8.77 -8.36
C ALA A 449 20.25 -8.06 -9.63
N VAL A 450 19.60 -6.97 -10.03
CA VAL A 450 20.02 -6.14 -11.18
C VAL A 450 21.38 -5.48 -10.91
N SER A 451 21.60 -4.93 -9.71
CA SER A 451 22.87 -4.33 -9.30
C SER A 451 24.03 -5.34 -9.32
N LEU A 452 23.81 -6.52 -8.75
CA LEU A 452 24.82 -7.60 -8.74
C LEU A 452 25.16 -8.07 -10.15
N ALA A 453 24.17 -8.15 -11.05
CA ALA A 453 24.41 -8.50 -12.45
C ALA A 453 25.27 -7.44 -13.15
N ASP A 454 24.98 -6.15 -12.96
CA ASP A 454 25.72 -5.05 -13.55
C ASP A 454 27.20 -5.05 -13.13
N VAL A 455 27.47 -5.24 -11.83
CA VAL A 455 28.83 -5.23 -11.26
C VAL A 455 29.66 -6.44 -11.68
N HIS A 456 29.06 -7.63 -11.76
CA HIS A 456 29.77 -8.85 -12.13
C HIS A 456 29.79 -9.10 -13.65
N GLY A 457 29.32 -8.14 -14.46
CA GLY A 457 29.22 -8.31 -15.91
C GLY A 457 28.22 -9.40 -16.32
N ALA A 458 27.31 -9.79 -15.41
CA ALA A 458 26.27 -10.75 -15.70
C ALA A 458 25.12 -10.08 -16.48
N SER A 459 24.35 -10.88 -17.21
CA SER A 459 23.28 -10.36 -18.05
C SER A 459 22.10 -9.84 -17.21
N THR A 460 21.46 -8.75 -17.66
CA THR A 460 20.18 -8.27 -17.13
C THR A 460 19.12 -9.39 -17.16
N SER A 461 19.18 -10.28 -18.16
CA SER A 461 18.33 -11.46 -18.27
C SER A 461 18.44 -12.39 -17.05
N GLY A 462 19.67 -12.64 -16.54
CA GLY A 462 19.89 -13.44 -15.34
C GLY A 462 19.26 -12.83 -14.08
N ALA A 463 19.40 -11.51 -13.91
CA ALA A 463 18.78 -10.78 -12.78
C ALA A 463 17.26 -10.82 -12.84
N LEU A 464 16.67 -10.63 -14.02
CA LEU A 464 15.23 -10.73 -14.22
C LEU A 464 14.71 -12.15 -14.01
N THR A 465 15.47 -13.16 -14.46
CA THR A 465 15.16 -14.58 -14.20
C THR A 465 15.08 -14.86 -12.70
N ALA A 466 16.07 -14.42 -11.91
CA ALA A 466 16.05 -14.58 -10.46
C ALA A 466 14.86 -13.85 -9.81
N THR A 467 14.56 -12.65 -10.28
CA THR A 467 13.43 -11.84 -9.77
C THR A 467 12.08 -12.52 -10.05
N PHE A 468 11.85 -12.98 -11.29
CA PHE A 468 10.61 -13.66 -11.65
C PHE A 468 10.49 -15.06 -11.03
N ALA A 469 11.60 -15.76 -10.83
CA ALA A 469 11.61 -17.01 -10.06
C ALA A 469 11.21 -16.78 -8.60
N LEU A 470 11.73 -15.73 -7.96
CA LEU A 470 11.37 -15.36 -6.59
C LEU A 470 9.89 -15.00 -6.47
N THR A 471 9.38 -14.13 -7.34
CA THR A 471 7.95 -13.73 -7.34
C THR A 471 7.03 -14.90 -7.67
N GLY A 472 7.44 -15.79 -8.58
CA GLY A 472 6.76 -17.04 -8.86
C GLY A 472 6.72 -17.98 -7.64
N ALA A 473 7.84 -18.11 -6.91
CA ALA A 473 7.89 -18.90 -5.67
C ALA A 473 6.94 -18.35 -4.59
N LEU A 474 6.80 -17.00 -4.48
CA LEU A 474 5.83 -16.39 -3.59
C LEU A 474 4.39 -16.73 -4.01
N ALA A 475 4.08 -16.68 -5.31
CA ALA A 475 2.77 -17.07 -5.82
C ALA A 475 2.48 -18.54 -5.54
N ALA A 476 3.43 -19.45 -5.78
CA ALA A 476 3.30 -20.87 -5.45
C ALA A 476 3.08 -21.11 -3.94
N THR A 477 3.82 -20.38 -3.09
CA THR A 477 3.64 -20.42 -1.63
C THR A 477 2.24 -19.94 -1.25
N GLY A 478 1.70 -18.92 -1.95
CA GLY A 478 0.33 -18.42 -1.74
C GLY A 478 -0.73 -19.47 -2.05
N VAL A 479 -0.55 -20.29 -3.11
CA VAL A 479 -1.45 -21.45 -3.40
C VAL A 479 -1.51 -22.41 -2.23
N VAL A 480 -0.35 -22.72 -1.63
CA VAL A 480 -0.29 -23.64 -0.47
C VAL A 480 -0.86 -22.98 0.79
N ALA A 481 -0.52 -21.71 1.03
CA ALA A 481 -0.97 -20.97 2.21
C ALA A 481 -2.51 -20.76 2.22
N ALA A 482 -3.16 -20.69 1.06
CA ALA A 482 -4.62 -20.61 0.95
C ALA A 482 -5.34 -21.79 1.63
N ARG A 483 -4.70 -22.96 1.77
CA ARG A 483 -5.25 -24.12 2.50
C ARG A 483 -5.43 -23.86 4.00
N ARG A 484 -4.79 -22.83 4.56
CA ARG A 484 -4.92 -22.45 5.98
C ARG A 484 -6.17 -21.62 6.27
N ILE A 485 -6.91 -21.22 5.23
CA ILE A 485 -8.18 -20.53 5.37
C ILE A 485 -9.20 -21.55 5.91
N ARG A 486 -9.82 -21.20 7.03
CA ARG A 486 -10.84 -22.05 7.65
C ARG A 486 -12.12 -22.04 6.80
N PRO A 487 -12.80 -23.21 6.64
CA PRO A 487 -14.17 -23.21 6.15
C PRO A 487 -15.03 -22.37 7.10
N LYS A 488 -16.03 -21.66 6.56
CA LYS A 488 -17.06 -21.05 7.42
C LYS A 488 -17.71 -22.17 8.24
N VAL A 489 -17.61 -22.08 9.56
CA VAL A 489 -18.44 -22.89 10.45
C VAL A 489 -19.85 -22.35 10.27
N SER A 490 -20.72 -23.16 9.66
CA SER A 490 -22.16 -22.91 9.46
C SER A 490 -22.89 -22.86 10.78
#